data_bdd06b5e65e6dc439d82acd4e5e038c9
#
_entry.id   bdd06b5e65e6dc439d82acd4e5e038c9
#
_cell.length_a   1.000
_cell.length_b   1.000
_cell.length_c   1.000
_cell.angle_alpha   90.00
_cell.angle_beta   90.00
_cell.angle_gamma   90.00
#
_symmetry.space_group_name_H-M   'P 1'
#
loop_
_entity.id
_entity.type
_entity.pdbx_description
1 polymer ?
#
loop_
_entity_poly.entity_id
_entity_poly.type
_entity_poly.pdbx_seq_one_letter_code
_entity_poly.pdbx_strand_id
1 'polypeptide(L)'
;MDELQATEHWQQIYSTRQEQELSWFEDTPGISLELLLTPPLDQDASVLDVGGGASRLVDALLDRGFTAPTVLDISEAALQKSKMRLAGRAALARWITADITEWQPDRDYRAWHDRAVFHFLTTEEQRLAYRSVLEKAVVPGGVVVIGTFALDGPERCSGLPVRRYSPESLAAELGHHFRLTADRMAEHRTPAGKAQRFQFSRFVRE
;
A
#
# COMPACT_ATOMS: atom_id res chain seq x y z
N MET A 1 17.58 6.08 -5.98
CA MET A 1 17.82 4.63 -6.12
C MET A 1 17.17 4.28 -7.44
N ASP A 2 17.88 3.60 -8.31
CA ASP A 2 17.26 3.11 -9.53
C ASP A 2 16.33 1.90 -9.23
N GLU A 3 15.53 1.50 -10.20
CA GLU A 3 14.52 0.45 -10.08
C GLU A 3 15.13 -0.91 -9.73
N LEU A 4 16.23 -1.28 -10.39
CA LEU A 4 16.93 -2.55 -10.13
C LEU A 4 17.41 -2.62 -8.68
N GLN A 5 18.00 -1.53 -8.16
CA GLN A 5 18.44 -1.44 -6.78
C GLN A 5 17.28 -1.52 -5.79
N ALA A 6 16.11 -0.93 -6.12
CA ALA A 6 14.91 -1.04 -5.28
C ALA A 6 14.41 -2.47 -5.21
N THR A 7 14.27 -3.13 -6.36
CA THR A 7 13.83 -4.52 -6.44
C THR A 7 14.76 -5.46 -5.67
N GLU A 8 16.08 -5.36 -5.87
CA GLU A 8 17.07 -6.16 -5.17
C GLU A 8 17.02 -5.94 -3.64
N HIS A 9 16.90 -4.68 -3.20
CA HIS A 9 16.81 -4.32 -1.79
C HIS A 9 15.62 -5.01 -1.11
N TRP A 10 14.41 -4.89 -1.69
CA TRP A 10 13.21 -5.49 -1.12
C TRP A 10 13.23 -7.01 -1.22
N GLN A 11 13.71 -7.56 -2.34
CA GLN A 11 13.88 -8.99 -2.50
C GLN A 11 14.79 -9.57 -1.43
N GLN A 12 15.92 -8.91 -1.12
CA GLN A 12 16.85 -9.34 -0.08
C GLN A 12 16.21 -9.27 1.31
N ILE A 13 15.51 -8.18 1.64
CA ILE A 13 14.85 -8.03 2.95
C ILE A 13 13.86 -9.16 3.18
N TYR A 14 12.96 -9.40 2.22
CA TYR A 14 11.93 -10.42 2.38
C TYR A 14 12.47 -11.85 2.26
N SER A 15 13.61 -12.08 1.62
CA SER A 15 14.27 -13.38 1.61
C SER A 15 14.97 -13.72 2.91
N THR A 16 15.43 -12.72 3.68
CA THR A 16 16.29 -12.92 4.85
C THR A 16 15.60 -12.73 6.19
N ARG A 17 14.47 -12.02 6.27
CA ARG A 17 13.76 -11.70 7.51
C ARG A 17 12.41 -12.37 7.59
N GLN A 18 11.96 -12.67 8.81
CA GLN A 18 10.59 -13.10 9.06
C GLN A 18 9.63 -11.90 9.06
N GLU A 19 8.32 -12.13 8.78
CA GLU A 19 7.33 -11.05 8.73
C GLU A 19 7.31 -10.25 10.04
N GLN A 20 7.33 -10.93 11.18
CA GLN A 20 7.25 -10.32 12.50
C GLN A 20 8.49 -9.50 12.90
N GLU A 21 9.60 -9.62 12.16
CA GLU A 21 10.83 -8.85 12.38
C GLU A 21 10.82 -7.52 11.57
N LEU A 22 9.89 -7.39 10.64
CA LEU A 22 9.80 -6.20 9.79
C LEU A 22 9.26 -5.00 10.57
N SER A 23 9.92 -3.86 10.46
CA SER A 23 9.54 -2.66 11.23
C SER A 23 8.15 -2.11 10.90
N TRP A 24 7.55 -2.54 9.82
CA TRP A 24 6.19 -2.18 9.39
C TRP A 24 5.17 -3.29 9.62
N PHE A 25 5.57 -4.39 10.25
CA PHE A 25 4.66 -5.49 10.54
C PHE A 25 3.46 -5.02 11.37
N GLU A 26 2.30 -5.45 10.95
CA GLU A 26 1.01 -5.16 11.58
C GLU A 26 0.16 -6.43 11.53
N ASP A 27 -0.23 -6.94 12.69
CA ASP A 27 -1.03 -8.17 12.75
C ASP A 27 -2.46 -7.93 12.25
N THR A 28 -3.01 -6.75 12.51
CA THR A 28 -4.33 -6.34 12.02
C THR A 28 -4.24 -4.94 11.41
N PRO A 29 -4.49 -4.77 10.09
CA PRO A 29 -4.45 -3.48 9.41
C PRO A 29 -5.72 -2.66 9.68
N GLY A 30 -5.97 -2.31 10.95
CA GLY A 30 -7.23 -1.76 11.41
C GLY A 30 -7.61 -0.44 10.75
N ILE A 31 -6.68 0.53 10.69
CA ILE A 31 -6.92 1.84 10.07
C ILE A 31 -7.11 1.71 8.55
N SER A 32 -6.31 0.86 7.91
CA SER A 32 -6.45 0.58 6.48
C SER A 32 -7.84 0.05 6.15
N LEU A 33 -8.32 -0.93 6.93
CA LEU A 33 -9.66 -1.50 6.77
C LEU A 33 -10.77 -0.49 7.07
N GLU A 34 -10.64 0.30 8.14
CA GLU A 34 -11.59 1.36 8.49
C GLU A 34 -11.78 2.32 7.31
N LEU A 35 -10.68 2.89 6.82
CA LEU A 35 -10.73 3.89 5.76
C LEU A 35 -11.14 3.30 4.40
N LEU A 36 -10.72 2.08 4.09
CA LEU A 36 -11.02 1.43 2.83
C LEU A 36 -12.50 1.02 2.74
N LEU A 37 -13.08 0.56 3.85
CA LEU A 37 -14.42 -0.03 3.92
C LEU A 37 -15.47 0.91 4.55
N THR A 38 -15.22 2.21 4.58
CA THR A 38 -16.20 3.21 5.06
C THR A 38 -16.46 4.27 3.98
N PRO A 39 -17.64 4.28 3.31
CA PRO A 39 -18.75 3.29 3.46
C PRO A 39 -18.33 1.89 2.99
N PRO A 40 -19.06 0.84 3.36
CA PRO A 40 -18.76 -0.53 2.95
C PRO A 40 -18.67 -0.67 1.42
N LEU A 41 -17.75 -1.51 0.97
CA LEU A 41 -17.65 -1.96 -0.41
C LEU A 41 -18.36 -3.31 -0.56
N ASP A 42 -18.87 -3.56 -1.76
CA ASP A 42 -19.40 -4.88 -2.11
C ASP A 42 -18.27 -5.92 -2.10
N GLN A 43 -18.57 -7.17 -1.77
CA GLN A 43 -17.57 -8.23 -1.65
C GLN A 43 -16.92 -8.61 -2.99
N ASP A 44 -17.55 -8.30 -4.11
CA ASP A 44 -17.03 -8.46 -5.46
C ASP A 44 -16.27 -7.22 -5.97
N ALA A 45 -16.19 -6.15 -5.16
CA ALA A 45 -15.42 -4.96 -5.53
C ALA A 45 -13.95 -5.31 -5.77
N SER A 46 -13.42 -4.80 -6.88
CA SER A 46 -12.00 -4.94 -7.20
C SER A 46 -11.14 -4.07 -6.27
N VAL A 47 -10.34 -4.70 -5.44
CA VAL A 47 -9.41 -4.05 -4.51
C VAL A 47 -7.99 -4.33 -4.93
N LEU A 48 -7.14 -3.29 -4.99
CA LEU A 48 -5.70 -3.40 -5.18
C LEU A 48 -4.96 -2.96 -3.92
N ASP A 49 -4.07 -3.83 -3.41
CA ASP A 49 -3.13 -3.54 -2.34
C ASP A 49 -1.72 -3.38 -2.94
N VAL A 50 -1.25 -2.14 -3.02
CA VAL A 50 0.06 -1.77 -3.59
C VAL A 50 1.13 -1.87 -2.51
N GLY A 51 2.22 -2.60 -2.82
CA GLY A 51 3.25 -2.95 -1.84
C GLY A 51 2.70 -3.87 -0.75
N GLY A 52 1.63 -4.61 -1.07
CA GLY A 52 0.95 -5.47 -0.12
C GLY A 52 1.75 -6.70 0.31
N GLY A 53 2.79 -7.06 -0.42
CA GLY A 53 3.78 -8.11 -0.15
C GLY A 53 3.43 -9.09 0.96
N ALA A 54 4.02 -8.89 2.14
CA ALA A 54 3.76 -9.69 3.33
C ALA A 54 2.67 -9.07 4.26
N SER A 55 1.91 -8.08 3.80
CA SER A 55 0.80 -7.45 4.54
C SER A 55 -0.31 -8.45 4.89
N ARG A 56 -1.02 -8.17 5.99
CA ARG A 56 -2.21 -8.91 6.43
C ARG A 56 -3.52 -8.35 5.84
N LEU A 57 -3.45 -7.35 4.96
CA LEU A 57 -4.67 -6.77 4.38
C LEU A 57 -5.43 -7.77 3.50
N VAL A 58 -4.71 -8.53 2.68
CA VAL A 58 -5.32 -9.57 1.83
C VAL A 58 -6.01 -10.64 2.65
N ASP A 59 -5.42 -11.08 3.78
CA ASP A 59 -6.05 -12.02 4.71
C ASP A 59 -7.37 -11.45 5.24
N ALA A 60 -7.33 -10.21 5.72
CA ALA A 60 -8.49 -9.54 6.31
C ALA A 60 -9.61 -9.24 5.30
N LEU A 61 -9.28 -9.00 4.03
CA LEU A 61 -10.26 -8.87 2.95
C LEU A 61 -10.92 -10.22 2.64
N LEU A 62 -10.14 -11.28 2.50
CA LEU A 62 -10.66 -12.64 2.28
C LEU A 62 -11.54 -13.12 3.44
N ASP A 63 -11.19 -12.79 4.70
CA ASP A 63 -11.98 -13.11 5.89
C ASP A 63 -13.34 -12.38 5.91
N ARG A 64 -13.42 -11.23 5.22
CA ARG A 64 -14.67 -10.46 5.03
C ARG A 64 -15.46 -10.85 3.79
N GLY A 65 -14.99 -11.87 3.07
CA GLY A 65 -15.70 -12.43 1.90
C GLY A 65 -15.36 -11.72 0.58
N PHE A 66 -14.34 -10.87 0.52
CA PHE A 66 -13.90 -10.33 -0.78
C PHE A 66 -13.43 -11.46 -1.69
N THR A 67 -13.92 -11.46 -2.95
CA THR A 67 -13.80 -12.63 -3.82
C THR A 67 -12.52 -12.66 -4.64
N ALA A 68 -11.90 -11.50 -4.91
CA ALA A 68 -10.73 -11.41 -5.78
C ALA A 68 -9.86 -10.18 -5.48
N PRO A 69 -9.34 -10.00 -4.24
CA PRO A 69 -8.39 -8.94 -3.97
C PRO A 69 -7.11 -9.15 -4.79
N THR A 70 -6.51 -8.05 -5.24
CA THR A 70 -5.23 -8.06 -5.97
C THR A 70 -4.14 -7.51 -5.05
N VAL A 71 -3.00 -8.19 -5.01
CA VAL A 71 -1.80 -7.74 -4.30
C VAL A 71 -0.69 -7.51 -5.32
N LEU A 72 -0.15 -6.30 -5.33
CA LEU A 72 0.99 -5.93 -6.15
C LEU A 72 2.18 -5.60 -5.24
N ASP A 73 3.34 -6.16 -5.54
CA ASP A 73 4.60 -5.83 -4.87
C ASP A 73 5.77 -5.95 -5.84
N ILE A 74 6.80 -5.15 -5.63
CA ILE A 74 8.04 -5.22 -6.40
C ILE A 74 8.86 -6.49 -6.08
N SER A 75 8.65 -7.08 -4.89
CA SER A 75 9.35 -8.27 -4.39
C SER A 75 8.50 -9.52 -4.53
N GLU A 76 8.91 -10.45 -5.39
CA GLU A 76 8.30 -11.79 -5.45
C GLU A 76 8.42 -12.54 -4.11
N ALA A 77 9.56 -12.39 -3.38
CA ALA A 77 9.73 -13.02 -2.07
C ALA A 77 8.69 -12.55 -1.04
N ALA A 78 8.29 -11.26 -1.11
CA ALA A 78 7.23 -10.72 -0.27
C ALA A 78 5.88 -11.38 -0.56
N LEU A 79 5.52 -11.48 -1.84
CA LEU A 79 4.28 -12.14 -2.28
C LEU A 79 4.26 -13.62 -1.89
N GLN A 80 5.38 -14.32 -2.02
CA GLN A 80 5.47 -15.74 -1.65
C GLN A 80 5.22 -15.97 -0.16
N LYS A 81 5.62 -15.05 0.73
CA LYS A 81 5.29 -15.15 2.17
C LYS A 81 3.77 -15.13 2.39
N SER A 82 3.06 -14.20 1.77
CA SER A 82 1.58 -14.14 1.86
C SER A 82 0.92 -15.36 1.24
N LYS A 83 1.39 -15.81 0.08
CA LYS A 83 0.87 -17.04 -0.56
C LYS A 83 1.06 -18.26 0.34
N MET A 84 2.23 -18.43 0.96
CA MET A 84 2.49 -19.54 1.90
C MET A 84 1.60 -19.46 3.14
N ARG A 85 1.43 -18.26 3.71
CA ARG A 85 0.57 -18.03 4.87
C ARG A 85 -0.90 -18.35 4.59
N LEU A 86 -1.41 -17.92 3.44
CA LEU A 86 -2.78 -18.17 3.01
C LEU A 86 -3.03 -19.61 2.57
N ALA A 87 -1.98 -20.36 2.24
CA ALA A 87 -2.06 -21.74 1.73
C ALA A 87 -3.09 -21.87 0.59
N GLY A 88 -4.06 -22.78 0.69
CA GLY A 88 -5.09 -22.97 -0.35
C GLY A 88 -5.91 -21.71 -0.67
N ARG A 89 -6.03 -20.76 0.26
CA ARG A 89 -6.75 -19.48 0.06
C ARG A 89 -5.99 -18.50 -0.84
N ALA A 90 -4.69 -18.73 -1.08
CA ALA A 90 -3.90 -17.89 -1.99
C ALA A 90 -4.47 -17.85 -3.41
N ALA A 91 -5.18 -18.89 -3.83
CA ALA A 91 -5.87 -18.96 -5.13
C ALA A 91 -7.07 -18.00 -5.25
N LEU A 92 -7.56 -17.46 -4.14
CA LEU A 92 -8.66 -16.49 -4.11
C LEU A 92 -8.18 -15.05 -4.32
N ALA A 93 -6.87 -14.80 -4.35
CA ALA A 93 -6.29 -13.50 -4.60
C ALA A 93 -5.47 -13.50 -5.90
N ARG A 94 -5.37 -12.34 -6.51
CA ARG A 94 -4.50 -12.11 -7.66
C ARG A 94 -3.16 -11.53 -7.16
N TRP A 95 -2.04 -12.01 -7.73
CA TRP A 95 -0.69 -11.64 -7.33
C TRP A 95 0.07 -11.07 -8.52
N ILE A 96 0.65 -9.88 -8.36
CA ILE A 96 1.38 -9.17 -9.41
C ILE A 96 2.75 -8.77 -8.88
N THR A 97 3.82 -9.24 -9.52
CA THR A 97 5.17 -8.76 -9.24
C THR A 97 5.50 -7.66 -10.24
N ALA A 98 5.54 -6.41 -9.77
CA ALA A 98 5.82 -5.25 -10.63
C ALA A 98 6.26 -4.04 -9.80
N ASP A 99 7.04 -3.13 -10.42
CA ASP A 99 7.19 -1.78 -9.93
C ASP A 99 5.94 -0.97 -10.26
N ILE A 100 5.34 -0.35 -9.25
CA ILE A 100 4.11 0.43 -9.40
C ILE A 100 4.28 1.62 -10.34
N THR A 101 5.48 2.15 -10.49
CA THR A 101 5.76 3.30 -11.35
C THR A 101 5.79 2.93 -12.84
N GLU A 102 5.97 1.65 -13.17
CA GLU A 102 6.03 1.14 -14.54
C GLU A 102 4.85 0.22 -14.89
N TRP A 103 4.13 -0.25 -13.87
CA TRP A 103 3.02 -1.16 -14.06
C TRP A 103 1.89 -0.55 -14.91
N GLN A 104 1.36 -1.34 -15.82
CA GLN A 104 0.20 -0.98 -16.64
C GLN A 104 -1.02 -1.75 -16.14
N PRO A 105 -2.07 -1.06 -15.62
CA PRO A 105 -3.32 -1.71 -15.21
C PRO A 105 -3.98 -2.41 -16.38
N ASP A 106 -4.36 -3.66 -16.18
CA ASP A 106 -5.09 -4.47 -17.15
C ASP A 106 -6.58 -4.60 -16.81
N ARG A 107 -7.00 -3.95 -15.74
CA ARG A 107 -8.38 -3.88 -15.27
C ARG A 107 -8.61 -2.64 -14.39
N ASP A 108 -9.86 -2.32 -14.18
CA ASP A 108 -10.30 -1.25 -13.29
C ASP A 108 -10.38 -1.73 -11.83
N TYR A 109 -10.09 -0.80 -10.90
CA TYR A 109 -10.19 -1.03 -9.47
C TYR A 109 -11.19 -0.06 -8.81
N ARG A 110 -12.06 -0.62 -7.97
CA ARG A 110 -13.00 0.16 -7.13
C ARG A 110 -12.32 0.71 -5.88
N ALA A 111 -11.27 0.05 -5.41
CA ALA A 111 -10.50 0.49 -4.27
C ALA A 111 -9.00 0.25 -4.48
N TRP A 112 -8.21 1.21 -4.02
CA TRP A 112 -6.76 1.22 -4.02
C TRP A 112 -6.26 1.45 -2.61
N HIS A 113 -5.37 0.61 -2.15
CA HIS A 113 -4.68 0.75 -0.88
C HIS A 113 -3.16 0.80 -1.12
N ASP A 114 -2.49 1.69 -0.40
CA ASP A 114 -1.05 1.80 -0.33
C ASP A 114 -0.65 2.14 1.10
N ARG A 115 0.12 1.29 1.74
CA ARG A 115 0.71 1.59 3.03
C ARG A 115 2.23 1.53 2.91
N ALA A 116 2.85 2.70 2.90
CA ALA A 116 4.29 2.86 2.90
C ALA A 116 5.00 2.49 1.58
N VAL A 117 4.33 2.63 0.41
CA VAL A 117 5.01 2.61 -0.90
C VAL A 117 5.21 4.02 -1.42
N PHE A 118 4.16 4.83 -1.46
CA PHE A 118 4.22 6.19 -1.99
C PHE A 118 5.31 7.05 -1.35
N HIS A 119 5.60 6.85 -0.07
CA HIS A 119 6.61 7.64 0.62
C HIS A 119 8.06 7.33 0.18
N PHE A 120 8.33 6.20 -0.50
CA PHE A 120 9.63 5.90 -1.10
C PHE A 120 9.84 6.60 -2.44
N LEU A 121 8.80 7.14 -3.05
CA LEU A 121 8.87 7.86 -4.31
C LEU A 121 9.40 9.28 -4.06
N THR A 122 10.72 9.40 -3.94
CA THR A 122 11.36 10.65 -3.51
C THR A 122 11.58 11.63 -4.65
N THR A 123 11.57 11.18 -5.90
CA THR A 123 11.69 12.05 -7.08
C THR A 123 10.31 12.44 -7.63
N GLU A 124 10.24 13.55 -8.33
CA GLU A 124 8.99 14.02 -8.94
C GLU A 124 8.54 13.07 -10.06
N GLU A 125 9.47 12.55 -10.85
CA GLU A 125 9.19 11.62 -11.95
C GLU A 125 8.49 10.36 -11.43
N GLN A 126 8.98 9.78 -10.32
CA GLN A 126 8.37 8.60 -9.71
C GLN A 126 6.94 8.88 -9.23
N ARG A 127 6.70 10.04 -8.60
CA ARG A 127 5.37 10.41 -8.13
C ARG A 127 4.40 10.69 -9.27
N LEU A 128 4.87 11.32 -10.35
CA LEU A 128 4.06 11.51 -11.56
C LEU A 128 3.71 10.18 -12.23
N ALA A 129 4.66 9.25 -12.31
CA ALA A 129 4.42 7.90 -12.83
C ALA A 129 3.38 7.15 -11.98
N TYR A 130 3.53 7.12 -10.65
CA TYR A 130 2.56 6.53 -9.74
C TYR A 130 1.16 7.15 -9.91
N ARG A 131 1.07 8.49 -9.95
CA ARG A 131 -0.20 9.18 -10.15
C ARG A 131 -0.85 8.81 -11.47
N SER A 132 -0.08 8.72 -12.56
CA SER A 132 -0.58 8.30 -13.87
C SER A 132 -1.18 6.89 -13.83
N VAL A 133 -0.53 5.97 -13.11
CA VAL A 133 -1.04 4.60 -12.91
C VAL A 133 -2.31 4.61 -12.07
N LEU A 134 -2.31 5.35 -10.96
CA LEU A 134 -3.47 5.49 -10.07
C LEU A 134 -4.70 6.04 -10.82
N GLU A 135 -4.51 7.09 -11.63
CA GLU A 135 -5.56 7.68 -12.46
C GLU A 135 -6.12 6.70 -13.51
N LYS A 136 -5.29 5.83 -14.06
CA LYS A 136 -5.73 4.82 -15.03
C LYS A 136 -6.46 3.66 -14.35
N ALA A 137 -5.99 3.26 -13.18
CA ALA A 137 -6.43 2.04 -12.51
C ALA A 137 -7.75 2.23 -11.74
N VAL A 138 -7.93 3.36 -11.06
CA VAL A 138 -9.09 3.55 -10.17
C VAL A 138 -10.26 4.17 -10.95
N VAL A 139 -11.46 3.61 -10.84
CA VAL A 139 -12.66 4.14 -11.49
C VAL A 139 -13.14 5.47 -10.86
N PRO A 140 -13.85 6.33 -11.59
CA PRO A 140 -14.55 7.47 -10.98
C PRO A 140 -15.44 7.02 -9.81
N GLY A 141 -15.40 7.75 -8.70
CA GLY A 141 -16.03 7.37 -7.44
C GLY A 141 -15.30 6.26 -6.67
N GLY A 142 -14.20 5.75 -7.19
CA GLY A 142 -13.36 4.76 -6.50
C GLY A 142 -12.64 5.34 -5.29
N VAL A 143 -12.34 4.48 -4.32
CA VAL A 143 -11.71 4.82 -3.05
C VAL A 143 -10.20 4.60 -3.13
N VAL A 144 -9.43 5.56 -2.63
CA VAL A 144 -7.97 5.46 -2.52
C VAL A 144 -7.57 5.71 -1.07
N VAL A 145 -6.82 4.79 -0.48
CA VAL A 145 -6.25 4.95 0.87
C VAL A 145 -4.73 4.88 0.76
N ILE A 146 -4.06 5.95 1.21
CA ILE A 146 -2.59 6.01 1.21
C ILE A 146 -2.10 6.34 2.63
N GLY A 147 -1.27 5.45 3.17
CA GLY A 147 -0.57 5.60 4.44
C GLY A 147 0.90 5.92 4.23
N THR A 148 1.39 7.03 4.77
CA THR A 148 2.78 7.47 4.71
C THR A 148 3.30 7.83 6.10
N PHE A 149 4.61 7.99 6.26
CA PHE A 149 5.08 8.68 7.47
C PHE A 149 4.56 10.11 7.51
N ALA A 150 4.11 10.53 8.70
CA ALA A 150 3.69 11.89 9.00
C ALA A 150 4.89 12.86 9.01
N LEU A 151 4.64 14.17 9.01
CA LEU A 151 5.70 15.19 8.98
C LEU A 151 6.66 15.08 10.19
N ASP A 152 6.17 14.60 11.32
CA ASP A 152 6.95 14.32 12.53
C ASP A 152 7.40 12.84 12.65
N GLY A 153 7.17 12.04 11.61
CA GLY A 153 7.62 10.66 11.51
C GLY A 153 9.08 10.53 11.10
N PRO A 154 9.58 9.29 10.96
CA PRO A 154 10.96 9.03 10.54
C PRO A 154 11.29 9.57 9.15
N GLU A 155 12.56 9.96 8.93
CA GLU A 155 13.07 10.38 7.61
C GLU A 155 13.57 9.20 6.75
N ARG A 156 13.66 8.03 7.34
CA ARG A 156 14.13 6.81 6.68
C ARG A 156 13.26 5.61 7.09
N CYS A 157 12.99 4.74 6.13
CA CYS A 157 12.34 3.45 6.35
C CYS A 157 13.20 2.36 5.73
N SER A 158 13.47 1.28 6.47
CA SER A 158 14.32 0.17 5.99
C SER A 158 15.70 0.60 5.44
N GLY A 159 16.28 1.64 6.01
CA GLY A 159 17.54 2.21 5.54
C GLY A 159 17.42 3.17 4.35
N LEU A 160 16.28 3.26 3.70
CA LEU A 160 16.02 4.12 2.56
C LEU A 160 15.45 5.48 2.97
N PRO A 161 15.76 6.58 2.26
CA PRO A 161 15.12 7.87 2.47
C PRO A 161 13.65 7.80 2.09
N VAL A 162 12.82 8.54 2.81
CA VAL A 162 11.39 8.67 2.51
C VAL A 162 10.97 10.13 2.50
N ARG A 163 9.91 10.42 1.76
CA ARG A 163 9.21 11.69 1.80
C ARG A 163 8.04 11.58 2.78
N ARG A 164 7.94 12.54 3.71
CA ARG A 164 6.89 12.62 4.73
C ARG A 164 5.76 13.53 4.26
N TYR A 165 4.53 13.22 4.67
CA TYR A 165 3.35 13.98 4.24
C TYR A 165 2.42 14.33 5.40
N SER A 166 1.74 15.47 5.27
CA SER A 166 0.44 15.69 5.90
C SER A 166 -0.66 15.26 4.95
N PRO A 167 -1.92 15.11 5.41
CA PRO A 167 -3.05 14.84 4.51
C PRO A 167 -3.18 15.87 3.38
N GLU A 168 -2.99 17.16 3.67
CA GLU A 168 -3.09 18.25 2.71
C GLU A 168 -1.94 18.22 1.69
N SER A 169 -0.71 17.96 2.13
CA SER A 169 0.44 17.89 1.23
C SER A 169 0.37 16.65 0.33
N LEU A 170 -0.20 15.53 0.82
CA LEU A 170 -0.47 14.37 0.00
C LEU A 170 -1.60 14.64 -1.01
N ALA A 171 -2.66 15.33 -0.60
CA ALA A 171 -3.73 15.74 -1.50
C ALA A 171 -3.23 16.65 -2.63
N ALA A 172 -2.36 17.61 -2.31
CA ALA A 172 -1.72 18.47 -3.31
C ALA A 172 -0.85 17.67 -4.30
N GLU A 173 -0.15 16.65 -3.83
CA GLU A 173 0.68 15.76 -4.66
C GLU A 173 -0.16 14.91 -5.62
N LEU A 174 -1.32 14.37 -5.16
CA LEU A 174 -2.23 13.55 -5.99
C LEU A 174 -3.02 14.40 -7.00
N GLY A 175 -3.23 15.68 -6.70
CA GLY A 175 -3.92 16.62 -7.60
C GLY A 175 -5.45 16.55 -7.52
N HIS A 176 -6.11 17.35 -8.35
CA HIS A 176 -7.55 17.63 -8.28
C HIS A 176 -8.46 16.45 -8.61
N HIS A 177 -7.94 15.40 -9.24
CA HIS A 177 -8.71 14.19 -9.53
C HIS A 177 -9.01 13.32 -8.29
N PHE A 178 -8.37 13.62 -7.16
CA PHE A 178 -8.51 12.86 -5.92
C PHE A 178 -8.88 13.78 -4.76
N ARG A 179 -10.16 13.77 -4.41
CA ARG A 179 -10.66 14.59 -3.29
C ARG A 179 -10.44 13.90 -1.97
N LEU A 180 -9.69 14.53 -1.07
CA LEU A 180 -9.51 14.08 0.32
C LEU A 180 -10.86 14.06 1.05
N THR A 181 -11.21 12.94 1.67
CA THR A 181 -12.51 12.73 2.34
C THR A 181 -12.39 12.35 3.81
N ALA A 182 -11.28 11.77 4.21
CA ALA A 182 -10.97 11.46 5.61
C ALA A 182 -9.47 11.29 5.80
N ASP A 183 -9.01 11.45 7.02
CA ASP A 183 -7.64 11.16 7.43
C ASP A 183 -7.59 10.54 8.84
N ARG A 184 -6.47 9.89 9.16
CA ARG A 184 -6.14 9.38 10.49
C ARG A 184 -4.65 9.56 10.77
N MET A 185 -4.33 10.02 11.96
CA MET A 185 -2.96 9.97 12.49
C MET A 185 -2.81 8.71 13.36
N ALA A 186 -1.69 8.02 13.20
CA ALA A 186 -1.43 6.79 13.95
C ALA A 186 0.01 6.70 14.44
N GLU A 187 0.20 6.08 15.58
CA GLU A 187 1.50 5.64 16.06
C GLU A 187 1.61 4.13 15.85
N HIS A 188 2.48 3.73 14.93
CA HIS A 188 2.87 2.34 14.77
C HIS A 188 4.07 2.03 15.67
N ARG A 189 3.99 0.94 16.43
CA ARG A 189 5.11 0.43 17.21
C ARG A 189 5.76 -0.74 16.48
N THR A 190 7.02 -0.55 16.09
CA THR A 190 7.79 -1.63 15.48
C THR A 190 7.97 -2.79 16.46
N PRO A 191 8.28 -4.01 15.99
CA PRO A 191 8.60 -5.13 16.87
C PRO A 191 9.76 -4.84 17.85
N ALA A 192 10.68 -3.95 17.47
CA ALA A 192 11.77 -3.47 18.34
C ALA A 192 11.33 -2.34 19.30
N GLY A 193 10.03 -2.02 19.41
CA GLY A 193 9.47 -1.03 20.33
C GLY A 193 9.61 0.43 19.87
N LYS A 194 10.17 0.71 18.69
CA LYS A 194 10.33 2.08 18.19
C LYS A 194 8.98 2.61 17.68
N ALA A 195 8.62 3.83 18.09
CA ALA A 195 7.43 4.51 17.58
C ALA A 195 7.69 5.11 16.18
N GLN A 196 6.71 4.96 15.31
CA GLN A 196 6.69 5.55 13.97
C GLN A 196 5.35 6.26 13.76
N ARG A 197 5.40 7.57 13.49
CA ARG A 197 4.19 8.36 13.23
C ARG A 197 3.79 8.23 11.77
N PHE A 198 2.57 7.75 11.54
CA PHE A 198 1.92 7.65 10.24
C PHE A 198 0.77 8.64 10.12
N GLN A 199 0.54 9.12 8.93
CA GLN A 199 -0.74 9.64 8.48
C GLN A 199 -1.34 8.66 7.47
N PHE A 200 -2.65 8.49 7.50
CA PHE A 200 -3.44 7.78 6.50
C PHE A 200 -4.45 8.76 5.91
N SER A 201 -4.52 8.83 4.61
CA SER A 201 -5.48 9.68 3.91
C SER A 201 -6.37 8.85 3.00
N ARG A 202 -7.66 9.15 3.05
CA ARG A 202 -8.66 8.56 2.18
C ARG A 202 -9.13 9.57 1.16
N PHE A 203 -9.08 9.18 -0.09
CA PHE A 203 -9.55 9.98 -1.21
C PHE A 203 -10.68 9.27 -1.95
N VAL A 204 -11.44 10.05 -2.71
CA VAL A 204 -12.37 9.57 -3.72
C VAL A 204 -11.93 10.17 -5.06
N ARG A 205 -11.87 9.33 -6.11
CA ARG A 205 -11.61 9.78 -7.46
C ARG A 205 -12.83 10.53 -8.00
N GLU A 206 -12.63 11.76 -8.47
CA GLU A 206 -13.65 12.61 -9.11
C GLU A 206 -13.90 12.18 -10.56
#